data_227a7e0faed85f4fa6420dddcfede10a
#
_entry.id   227a7e0faed85f4fa6420dddcfede10a
#
_cell.length_a   1.000
_cell.length_b   1.000
_cell.length_c   1.000
_cell.angle_alpha   90.00
_cell.angle_beta   90.00
_cell.angle_gamma   90.00
#
_symmetry.space_group_name_H-M   'P 1'
#
loop_
_entity.id
_entity.type
_entity.pdbx_description
1 polymer ?
#
loop_
_entity_poly.entity_id
_entity_poly.type
_entity_poly.pdbx_seq_one_letter_code
_entity_poly.pdbx_strand_id
1 'polypeptide(L)'
;MSASATMPYFIKPSVNLATVEKRAAYGEARQAILATLGEEQDEMVKMVTINSLLKSHLPYYYWVGFYLVRGDRQLVVGPYQGTLGCLYIDFGRGVCGTVAATGKTKIVQDTHALVPGKEHIACDPNSRSEIVVPVWRPDGSLLGVFDVDSSLESSFDEVDQEELEKLLDLVFGG
;
A
#
# COMPACT_ATOMS: atom_id res chain seq x y z
N MET A 1 -20.18 32.15 -9.24
CA MET A 1 -18.94 32.07 -8.45
C MET A 1 -18.96 30.73 -7.74
N SER A 2 -18.18 29.79 -8.22
CA SER A 2 -18.08 28.44 -7.61
C SER A 2 -17.25 28.57 -6.33
N ALA A 3 -17.87 28.31 -5.20
CA ALA A 3 -17.13 28.15 -3.94
C ALA A 3 -16.23 26.91 -4.09
N SER A 4 -14.92 27.13 -4.20
CA SER A 4 -13.93 26.10 -4.04
C SER A 4 -14.16 25.45 -2.67
N ALA A 5 -14.65 24.22 -2.65
CA ALA A 5 -14.74 23.45 -1.43
C ALA A 5 -13.30 23.25 -0.92
N THR A 6 -12.92 24.03 0.08
CA THR A 6 -11.65 23.85 0.79
C THR A 6 -11.72 22.46 1.42
N MET A 7 -10.91 21.54 0.89
CA MET A 7 -10.76 20.20 1.48
C MET A 7 -10.31 20.39 2.94
N PRO A 8 -11.01 19.80 3.91
CA PRO A 8 -10.72 20.02 5.33
C PRO A 8 -9.40 19.37 5.77
N TYR A 9 -8.69 18.69 4.88
CA TYR A 9 -7.44 17.99 5.18
C TYR A 9 -6.32 18.52 4.31
N PHE A 10 -5.20 18.86 4.95
CA PHE A 10 -3.98 19.19 4.25
C PHE A 10 -3.28 17.91 3.79
N ILE A 11 -3.50 17.55 2.53
CA ILE A 11 -2.74 16.46 1.89
C ILE A 11 -1.45 17.08 1.35
N LYS A 12 -0.31 16.66 1.89
CA LYS A 12 0.98 17.08 1.37
C LYS A 12 1.13 16.59 -0.08
N PRO A 13 1.61 17.43 -1.02
CA PRO A 13 1.94 16.97 -2.36
C PRO A 13 2.94 15.82 -2.30
N SER A 14 2.75 14.82 -3.17
CA SER A 14 3.71 13.74 -3.32
C SER A 14 5.01 14.25 -3.92
N VAL A 15 6.15 13.71 -3.46
CA VAL A 15 7.49 14.04 -3.96
C VAL A 15 8.25 12.74 -4.18
N ASN A 16 8.64 12.45 -5.43
CA ASN A 16 9.48 11.28 -5.72
C ASN A 16 10.89 11.43 -5.15
N LEU A 17 11.45 10.31 -4.72
CA LEU A 17 12.82 10.22 -4.22
C LEU A 17 13.73 9.53 -5.23
N ALA A 18 15.00 9.89 -5.23
CA ALA A 18 16.02 9.12 -5.94
C ALA A 18 16.28 7.77 -5.26
N THR A 19 16.81 6.80 -5.99
CA THR A 19 17.06 5.43 -5.50
C THR A 19 17.78 5.37 -4.15
N VAL A 20 18.83 6.17 -3.98
CA VAL A 20 19.61 6.22 -2.73
C VAL A 20 18.78 6.78 -1.57
N GLU A 21 18.00 7.81 -1.83
CA GLU A 21 17.10 8.43 -0.85
C GLU A 21 15.97 7.48 -0.46
N LYS A 22 15.39 6.73 -1.43
CA LYS A 22 14.40 5.68 -1.15
C LYS A 22 14.95 4.63 -0.19
N ARG A 23 16.14 4.07 -0.48
CA ARG A 23 16.76 3.06 0.39
C ARG A 23 17.01 3.57 1.80
N ALA A 24 17.46 4.82 1.94
CA ALA A 24 17.65 5.45 3.24
C ALA A 24 16.31 5.60 3.98
N ALA A 25 15.29 6.15 3.33
CA ALA A 25 13.96 6.35 3.93
C ALA A 25 13.30 5.02 4.36
N TYR A 26 13.37 3.97 3.53
CA TYR A 26 12.91 2.63 3.90
C TYR A 26 13.72 2.03 5.07
N GLY A 27 15.03 2.24 5.09
CA GLY A 27 15.90 1.80 6.18
C GLY A 27 15.50 2.43 7.52
N GLU A 28 15.27 3.74 7.54
CA GLU A 28 14.83 4.49 8.71
C GLU A 28 13.42 4.06 9.15
N ALA A 29 12.48 3.96 8.21
CA ALA A 29 11.11 3.50 8.48
C ALA A 29 11.11 2.08 9.07
N ARG A 30 11.85 1.14 8.47
CA ARG A 30 11.94 -0.23 8.95
C ARG A 30 12.53 -0.29 10.37
N GLN A 31 13.58 0.47 10.65
CA GLN A 31 14.16 0.54 11.98
C GLN A 31 13.15 1.07 13.01
N ALA A 32 12.42 2.13 12.67
CA ALA A 32 11.40 2.71 13.53
C ALA A 32 10.23 1.72 13.77
N ILE A 33 9.77 1.03 12.73
CA ILE A 33 8.69 0.03 12.81
C ILE A 33 9.10 -1.11 13.75
N LEU A 34 10.26 -1.72 13.51
CA LEU A 34 10.73 -2.86 14.32
C LEU A 34 10.99 -2.46 15.77
N ALA A 35 11.55 -1.26 16.02
CA ALA A 35 11.74 -0.74 17.37
C ALA A 35 10.42 -0.46 18.10
N THR A 36 9.39 0.00 17.37
CA THR A 36 8.07 0.30 17.94
C THR A 36 7.29 -0.97 18.25
N LEU A 37 7.30 -1.94 17.33
CA LEU A 37 6.53 -3.18 17.47
C LEU A 37 7.15 -4.14 18.48
N GLY A 38 8.50 -4.24 18.54
CA GLY A 38 9.14 -5.23 19.41
C GLY A 38 8.62 -6.64 19.12
N GLU A 39 8.03 -7.27 20.14
CA GLU A 39 7.43 -8.62 20.05
C GLU A 39 5.91 -8.60 19.89
N GLU A 40 5.34 -7.49 19.37
CA GLU A 40 3.89 -7.36 19.14
C GLU A 40 3.34 -8.47 18.25
N GLN A 41 2.23 -9.11 18.66
CA GLN A 41 1.62 -10.21 17.91
C GLN A 41 0.29 -9.81 17.25
N ASP A 42 -0.36 -8.75 17.70
CA ASP A 42 -1.64 -8.31 17.15
C ASP A 42 -1.46 -7.76 15.71
N GLU A 43 -2.07 -8.44 14.74
CA GLU A 43 -1.97 -8.06 13.31
C GLU A 43 -2.48 -6.63 13.06
N MET A 44 -3.52 -6.17 13.78
CA MET A 44 -4.05 -4.82 13.64
C MET A 44 -3.05 -3.76 14.11
N VAL A 45 -2.42 -3.98 15.26
CA VAL A 45 -1.37 -3.08 15.80
C VAL A 45 -0.19 -3.00 14.84
N LYS A 46 0.24 -4.14 14.29
CA LYS A 46 1.28 -4.20 13.25
C LYS A 46 0.92 -3.35 12.04
N MET A 47 -0.28 -3.53 11.49
CA MET A 47 -0.75 -2.82 10.28
C MET A 47 -0.84 -1.30 10.47
N VAL A 48 -1.43 -0.83 11.57
CA VAL A 48 -1.58 0.62 11.82
C VAL A 48 -0.21 1.28 12.04
N THR A 49 0.72 0.58 12.68
CA THR A 49 2.08 1.06 12.90
C THR A 49 2.86 1.18 11.58
N ILE A 50 2.79 0.14 10.74
CA ILE A 50 3.40 0.15 9.39
C ILE A 50 2.87 1.31 8.56
N ASN A 51 1.55 1.45 8.46
CA ASN A 51 0.93 2.53 7.69
C ASN A 51 1.41 3.91 8.16
N SER A 52 1.42 4.14 9.47
CA SER A 52 1.82 5.42 10.05
C SER A 52 3.27 5.77 9.76
N LEU A 53 4.18 4.82 10.00
CA LEU A 53 5.61 5.08 9.87
C LEU A 53 6.07 5.13 8.40
N LEU A 54 5.56 4.26 7.53
CA LEU A 54 5.88 4.35 6.11
C LEU A 54 5.38 5.65 5.52
N LYS A 55 4.12 6.05 5.79
CA LYS A 55 3.59 7.32 5.29
C LYS A 55 4.36 8.55 5.77
N SER A 56 4.92 8.50 6.97
CA SER A 56 5.71 9.62 7.51
C SER A 56 7.12 9.72 6.90
N HIS A 57 7.70 8.61 6.44
CA HIS A 57 9.06 8.56 5.88
C HIS A 57 9.10 8.64 4.35
N LEU A 58 8.05 8.16 3.66
CA LEU A 58 7.99 8.09 2.19
C LEU A 58 7.08 9.22 1.64
N PRO A 59 7.63 10.34 1.14
CA PRO A 59 6.85 11.52 0.78
C PRO A 59 6.00 11.35 -0.49
N TYR A 60 6.18 10.26 -1.26
CA TYR A 60 5.33 9.94 -2.41
C TYR A 60 4.14 9.03 -2.08
N TYR A 61 4.00 8.57 -0.83
CA TYR A 61 2.86 7.78 -0.37
C TYR A 61 1.62 8.69 -0.24
N TYR A 62 0.71 8.63 -1.20
CA TYR A 62 -0.56 9.35 -1.19
C TYR A 62 -1.61 8.58 -0.36
N TRP A 63 -1.81 7.30 -0.69
CA TRP A 63 -2.63 6.36 0.05
C TRP A 63 -1.77 5.15 0.46
N VAL A 64 -2.02 4.59 1.64
CA VAL A 64 -1.31 3.41 2.14
C VAL A 64 -2.20 2.59 3.05
N GLY A 65 -2.28 1.29 2.82
CA GLY A 65 -3.12 0.45 3.66
C GLY A 65 -3.11 -1.03 3.30
N PHE A 66 -3.90 -1.77 4.05
CA PHE A 66 -4.07 -3.20 3.90
C PHE A 66 -5.47 -3.53 3.42
N TYR A 67 -5.57 -4.48 2.50
CA TYR A 67 -6.79 -5.20 2.18
C TYR A 67 -6.64 -6.64 2.66
N LEU A 68 -7.57 -7.11 3.48
CA LEU A 68 -7.49 -8.40 4.16
C LEU A 68 -8.36 -9.45 3.47
N VAL A 69 -7.87 -10.68 3.41
CA VAL A 69 -8.65 -11.80 2.88
C VAL A 69 -9.87 -12.04 3.74
N ARG A 70 -11.03 -12.10 3.09
CA ARG A 70 -12.32 -12.43 3.69
C ARG A 70 -13.03 -13.53 2.89
N GLY A 71 -13.37 -14.62 3.56
CA GLY A 71 -13.88 -15.81 2.87
C GLY A 71 -12.87 -16.36 1.87
N ASP A 72 -13.34 -16.98 0.79
CA ASP A 72 -12.46 -17.73 -0.12
C ASP A 72 -11.78 -16.86 -1.19
N ARG A 73 -12.43 -15.80 -1.65
CA ARG A 73 -11.97 -15.03 -2.80
C ARG A 73 -12.32 -13.54 -2.79
N GLN A 74 -12.34 -12.93 -1.62
CA GLN A 74 -12.63 -11.51 -1.50
C GLN A 74 -11.63 -10.83 -0.55
N LEU A 75 -11.28 -9.59 -0.85
CA LEU A 75 -10.57 -8.67 0.01
C LEU A 75 -11.55 -7.68 0.63
N VAL A 76 -11.36 -7.36 1.89
CA VAL A 76 -12.05 -6.28 2.60
C VAL A 76 -11.03 -5.24 3.04
N VAL A 77 -11.39 -3.97 3.00
CA VAL A 77 -10.52 -2.90 3.47
C VAL A 77 -10.17 -3.09 4.93
N GLY A 78 -8.89 -3.05 5.23
CA GLY A 78 -8.32 -3.05 6.57
C GLY A 78 -7.85 -1.67 7.00
N PRO A 79 -6.88 -1.57 7.92
CA PRO A 79 -6.30 -0.28 8.31
C PRO A 79 -5.64 0.42 7.13
N TYR A 80 -5.95 1.71 6.95
CA TYR A 80 -5.33 2.54 5.90
C TYR A 80 -5.24 4.01 6.32
N GLN A 81 -4.43 4.78 5.60
CA GLN A 81 -4.34 6.23 5.67
C GLN A 81 -4.46 6.83 4.26
N GLY A 82 -5.30 7.82 4.10
CA GLY A 82 -5.57 8.49 2.84
C GLY A 82 -7.06 8.77 2.65
N THR A 83 -7.45 8.94 1.39
CA THR A 83 -8.84 9.12 0.97
C THR A 83 -9.64 7.82 1.09
N LEU A 84 -10.95 7.87 0.89
CA LEU A 84 -11.80 6.68 0.96
C LEU A 84 -11.33 5.62 -0.05
N GLY A 85 -10.99 4.43 0.44
CA GLY A 85 -10.70 3.24 -0.37
C GLY A 85 -11.94 2.44 -0.73
N CYS A 86 -11.81 1.48 -1.66
CA CYS A 86 -12.85 0.50 -1.94
C CYS A 86 -13.11 -0.35 -0.70
N LEU A 87 -14.37 -0.67 -0.42
CA LEU A 87 -14.70 -1.50 0.77
C LEU A 87 -14.41 -2.98 0.54
N TYR A 88 -14.69 -3.47 -0.67
CA TYR A 88 -14.53 -4.87 -1.05
C TYR A 88 -13.93 -4.98 -2.45
N ILE A 89 -13.02 -5.93 -2.64
CA ILE A 89 -12.39 -6.22 -3.94
C ILE A 89 -12.35 -7.73 -4.13
N ASP A 90 -12.91 -8.23 -5.23
CA ASP A 90 -12.85 -9.65 -5.55
C ASP A 90 -11.47 -10.03 -6.09
N PHE A 91 -11.02 -11.24 -5.79
CA PHE A 91 -9.78 -11.78 -6.35
C PHE A 91 -9.83 -11.76 -7.88
N GLY A 92 -8.73 -11.34 -8.50
CA GLY A 92 -8.61 -11.17 -9.94
C GLY A 92 -9.17 -9.85 -10.49
N ARG A 93 -9.73 -8.98 -9.64
CA ARG A 93 -10.25 -7.66 -10.00
C ARG A 93 -9.29 -6.54 -9.57
N GLY A 94 -8.96 -5.65 -10.50
CA GLY A 94 -8.03 -4.57 -10.23
C GLY A 94 -6.62 -5.06 -9.90
N VAL A 95 -5.78 -4.15 -9.38
CA VAL A 95 -4.40 -4.47 -9.01
C VAL A 95 -4.38 -5.32 -7.73
N CYS A 96 -5.06 -4.87 -6.67
CA CYS A 96 -5.14 -5.61 -5.40
C CYS A 96 -5.70 -7.02 -5.57
N GLY A 97 -6.83 -7.17 -6.29
CA GLY A 97 -7.42 -8.50 -6.53
C GLY A 97 -6.53 -9.41 -7.39
N THR A 98 -5.78 -8.83 -8.34
CA THR A 98 -4.80 -9.58 -9.14
C THR A 98 -3.65 -10.09 -8.26
N VAL A 99 -3.11 -9.27 -7.37
CA VAL A 99 -2.05 -9.65 -6.43
C VAL A 99 -2.55 -10.73 -5.48
N ALA A 100 -3.76 -10.58 -4.94
CA ALA A 100 -4.37 -11.60 -4.09
C ALA A 100 -4.55 -12.95 -4.80
N ALA A 101 -4.91 -12.93 -6.08
CA ALA A 101 -5.10 -14.15 -6.87
C ALA A 101 -3.80 -14.83 -7.30
N THR A 102 -2.73 -14.06 -7.54
CA THR A 102 -1.45 -14.57 -8.07
C THR A 102 -0.38 -14.76 -7.01
N GLY A 103 -0.50 -14.07 -5.88
CA GLY A 103 0.53 -14.05 -4.84
C GLY A 103 1.83 -13.35 -5.26
N LYS A 104 1.77 -12.47 -6.26
CA LYS A 104 2.94 -11.77 -6.80
C LYS A 104 2.76 -10.27 -6.72
N THR A 105 3.80 -9.58 -6.25
CA THR A 105 3.85 -8.10 -6.24
C THR A 105 3.61 -7.54 -7.64
N LYS A 106 2.86 -6.46 -7.71
CA LYS A 106 2.59 -5.73 -8.96
C LYS A 106 2.86 -4.24 -8.78
N ILE A 107 3.64 -3.69 -9.72
CA ILE A 107 3.91 -2.25 -9.85
C ILE A 107 3.17 -1.73 -11.07
N VAL A 108 2.48 -0.60 -10.91
CA VAL A 108 1.76 0.11 -11.97
C VAL A 108 2.32 1.51 -12.08
N GLN A 109 2.93 1.81 -13.23
CA GLN A 109 3.60 3.10 -13.46
C GLN A 109 2.62 4.24 -13.75
N ASP A 110 1.50 3.92 -14.39
CA ASP A 110 0.39 4.85 -14.66
C ASP A 110 -0.94 4.11 -14.58
N THR A 111 -1.69 4.37 -13.53
CA THR A 111 -3.00 3.74 -13.30
C THR A 111 -4.03 4.14 -14.35
N HIS A 112 -3.89 5.33 -14.96
CA HIS A 112 -4.80 5.81 -16.00
C HIS A 112 -4.57 5.13 -17.36
N ALA A 113 -3.45 4.44 -17.56
CA ALA A 113 -3.18 3.62 -18.74
C ALA A 113 -3.84 2.24 -18.68
N LEU A 114 -4.36 1.82 -17.52
CA LEU A 114 -5.01 0.53 -17.33
C LEU A 114 -6.47 0.54 -17.79
N VAL A 115 -6.99 -0.64 -18.16
CA VAL A 115 -8.41 -0.80 -18.56
C VAL A 115 -9.31 -0.62 -17.33
N PRO A 116 -10.19 0.41 -17.32
CA PRO A 116 -11.06 0.68 -16.18
C PRO A 116 -11.99 -0.50 -15.86
N GLY A 117 -12.18 -0.77 -14.57
CA GLY A 117 -13.10 -1.79 -14.06
C GLY A 117 -12.61 -3.23 -14.19
N LYS A 118 -11.50 -3.49 -14.91
CA LYS A 118 -10.89 -4.80 -15.06
C LYS A 118 -9.48 -4.85 -14.48
N GLU A 119 -8.58 -4.04 -15.01
CA GLU A 119 -7.17 -3.99 -14.59
C GLU A 119 -6.93 -2.97 -13.48
N HIS A 120 -7.77 -1.94 -13.42
CA HIS A 120 -7.75 -0.92 -12.38
C HIS A 120 -9.17 -0.64 -11.89
N ILE A 121 -9.36 -0.64 -10.58
CA ILE A 121 -10.56 -0.16 -9.91
C ILE A 121 -10.20 1.21 -9.34
N ALA A 122 -10.67 2.28 -9.97
CA ALA A 122 -10.41 3.64 -9.52
C ALA A 122 -11.24 3.95 -8.28
N CYS A 123 -10.69 3.62 -7.08
CA CYS A 123 -11.29 4.05 -5.80
C CYS A 123 -11.01 5.53 -5.55
N ASP A 124 -9.87 6.04 -6.04
CA ASP A 124 -9.52 7.45 -6.06
C ASP A 124 -8.92 7.85 -7.42
N PRO A 125 -9.52 8.81 -8.15
CA PRO A 125 -9.01 9.28 -9.43
C PRO A 125 -7.67 10.03 -9.33
N ASN A 126 -7.23 10.43 -8.14
CA ASN A 126 -5.94 11.09 -7.92
C ASN A 126 -4.77 10.11 -7.82
N SER A 127 -5.03 8.82 -7.68
CA SER A 127 -3.99 7.79 -7.79
C SER A 127 -3.45 7.76 -9.22
N ARG A 128 -2.11 7.88 -9.38
CA ARG A 128 -1.43 7.90 -10.68
C ARG A 128 -0.45 6.74 -10.85
N SER A 129 0.13 6.25 -9.76
CA SER A 129 0.92 5.02 -9.76
C SER A 129 0.65 4.23 -8.48
N GLU A 130 0.88 2.93 -8.53
CA GLU A 130 0.47 1.99 -7.48
C GLU A 130 1.49 0.87 -7.34
N ILE A 131 1.73 0.41 -6.13
CA ILE A 131 2.39 -0.87 -5.83
C ILE A 131 1.53 -1.66 -4.87
N VAL A 132 1.32 -2.94 -5.18
CA VAL A 132 0.61 -3.88 -4.31
C VAL A 132 1.49 -5.09 -4.02
N VAL A 133 1.66 -5.42 -2.75
CA VAL A 133 2.51 -6.50 -2.25
C VAL A 133 1.67 -7.52 -1.49
N PRO A 134 1.78 -8.84 -1.76
CA PRO A 134 1.09 -9.85 -0.97
C PRO A 134 1.68 -9.94 0.43
N VAL A 135 0.82 -10.15 1.43
CA VAL A 135 1.21 -10.29 2.84
C VAL A 135 0.89 -11.72 3.30
N TRP A 136 1.91 -12.44 3.73
CA TRP A 136 1.81 -13.84 4.11
C TRP A 136 1.93 -14.04 5.60
N ARG A 137 1.19 -15.03 6.14
CA ARG A 137 1.38 -15.52 7.50
C ARG A 137 2.45 -16.61 7.54
N PRO A 138 3.00 -16.92 8.72
CA PRO A 138 4.02 -17.98 8.88
C PRO A 138 3.57 -19.36 8.40
N ASP A 139 2.27 -19.63 8.40
CA ASP A 139 1.70 -20.89 7.89
C ASP A 139 1.56 -20.96 6.37
N GLY A 140 1.98 -19.90 5.66
CA GLY A 140 1.89 -19.78 4.21
C GLY A 140 0.52 -19.33 3.69
N SER A 141 -0.44 -19.03 4.57
CA SER A 141 -1.72 -18.47 4.15
C SER A 141 -1.59 -16.99 3.82
N LEU A 142 -2.37 -16.53 2.83
CA LEU A 142 -2.43 -15.11 2.48
C LEU A 142 -3.24 -14.36 3.54
N LEU A 143 -2.60 -13.42 4.25
CA LEU A 143 -3.28 -12.50 5.16
C LEU A 143 -4.09 -11.46 4.37
N GLY A 144 -3.50 -10.95 3.31
CA GLY A 144 -4.07 -9.91 2.47
C GLY A 144 -3.04 -9.33 1.52
N VAL A 145 -3.26 -8.10 1.12
CA VAL A 145 -2.31 -7.33 0.32
C VAL A 145 -2.05 -5.98 0.99
N PHE A 146 -0.83 -5.49 0.82
CA PHE A 146 -0.42 -4.14 1.19
C PHE A 146 -0.40 -3.29 -0.06
N ASP A 147 -1.18 -2.22 -0.05
CA ASP A 147 -1.44 -1.36 -1.19
C ASP A 147 -0.93 0.05 -0.91
N VAL A 148 -0.20 0.62 -1.87
CA VAL A 148 0.30 1.99 -1.81
C VAL A 148 0.09 2.69 -3.13
N ASP A 149 -0.57 3.84 -3.07
CA ASP A 149 -0.77 4.75 -4.21
C ASP A 149 0.07 6.01 -4.07
N SER A 150 0.48 6.53 -5.20
CA SER A 150 1.05 7.89 -5.34
C SER A 150 0.20 8.74 -6.27
N SER A 151 0.14 10.03 -6.00
CA SER A 151 -0.47 11.01 -6.92
C SER A 151 0.43 11.41 -8.08
N LEU A 152 1.63 10.82 -8.17
CA LEU A 152 2.59 10.98 -9.26
C LEU A 152 2.72 9.67 -10.05
N GLU A 153 2.97 9.78 -11.34
CA GLU A 153 3.36 8.63 -12.16
C GLU A 153 4.74 8.12 -11.77
N SER A 154 4.96 6.82 -11.99
CA SER A 154 6.26 6.17 -11.87
C SER A 154 6.95 6.38 -10.52
N SER A 155 6.15 6.45 -9.43
CA SER A 155 6.70 6.62 -8.08
C SER A 155 7.33 5.34 -7.54
N PHE A 156 6.92 4.17 -8.03
CA PHE A 156 7.35 2.87 -7.52
C PHE A 156 8.25 2.13 -8.51
N ASP A 157 9.30 1.50 -7.98
CA ASP A 157 10.29 0.72 -8.73
C ASP A 157 10.72 -0.54 -7.94
N GLU A 158 11.78 -1.21 -8.40
CA GLU A 158 12.28 -2.43 -7.76
C GLU A 158 12.74 -2.19 -6.32
N VAL A 159 13.19 -0.99 -5.98
CA VAL A 159 13.60 -0.65 -4.59
C VAL A 159 12.40 -0.70 -3.66
N ASP A 160 11.25 -0.14 -4.09
CA ASP A 160 10.03 -0.20 -3.31
C ASP A 160 9.57 -1.64 -3.11
N GLN A 161 9.62 -2.45 -4.16
CA GLN A 161 9.27 -3.87 -4.07
C GLN A 161 10.16 -4.62 -3.08
N GLU A 162 11.48 -4.53 -3.25
CA GLU A 162 12.45 -5.22 -2.38
C GLU A 162 12.28 -4.84 -0.90
N GLU A 163 12.18 -3.54 -0.62
CA GLU A 163 12.10 -3.05 0.75
C GLU A 163 10.75 -3.37 1.41
N LEU A 164 9.65 -3.30 0.65
CA LEU A 164 8.32 -3.64 1.16
C LEU A 164 8.17 -5.15 1.38
N GLU A 165 8.57 -5.99 0.43
CA GLU A 165 8.54 -7.45 0.59
C GLU A 165 9.36 -7.86 1.83
N LYS A 166 10.56 -7.31 1.98
CA LYS A 166 11.41 -7.56 3.15
C LYS A 166 10.78 -7.13 4.47
N LEU A 167 10.19 -5.92 4.52
CA LEU A 167 9.54 -5.41 5.72
C LEU A 167 8.36 -6.28 6.13
N LEU A 168 7.49 -6.60 5.17
CA LEU A 168 6.27 -7.37 5.42
C LEU A 168 6.59 -8.82 5.84
N ASP A 169 7.63 -9.42 5.25
CA ASP A 169 8.12 -10.74 5.68
C ASP A 169 8.68 -10.71 7.10
N LEU A 170 9.48 -9.70 7.46
CA LEU A 170 10.02 -9.54 8.81
C LEU A 170 8.93 -9.36 9.88
N VAL A 171 7.82 -8.71 9.54
CA VAL A 171 6.76 -8.38 10.53
C VAL A 171 5.68 -9.46 10.60
N PHE A 172 5.32 -10.10 9.48
CA PHE A 172 4.21 -11.04 9.40
C PHE A 172 4.63 -12.48 9.08
N GLY A 173 5.78 -12.68 8.44
CA GLY A 173 6.24 -14.00 8.00
C GLY A 173 6.88 -14.85 9.10
N GLY A 174 7.24 -14.31 10.25
CA GLY A 174 7.72 -15.00 11.47
C GLY A 174 9.19 -15.26 11.44
#